data_d3f5ae2697c27148f68aa1277cfa71ec
#
_entry.id   d3f5ae2697c27148f68aa1277cfa71ec
#
_cell.length_a   1.000
_cell.length_b   1.000
_cell.length_c   1.000
_cell.angle_alpha   90.00
_cell.angle_beta   90.00
_cell.angle_gamma   90.00
#
_symmetry.space_group_name_H-M   'P 1'
#
loop_
_entity.id
_entity.type
_entity.pdbx_description
1 polymer ?
#
loop_
_entity_poly.entity_id
_entity_poly.type
_entity_poly.pdbx_seq_one_letter_code
_entity_poly.pdbx_strand_id
1 'polypeptide(L)'
;RGISRGNERLSRWVMALLLLISLVLLGRILCIGTPDPSYPDRSIEQGLGYMWNPGKVLVEELDRNSGDWKTVSMVSASQAGAMDEAVRQVEMSGGTRRLTEVTLWDGLKNIELWIAAAGQVFLSLSVGTGLILTYASYVKKKEDIALSGFSAAASNEVCEVGIAGMMTVPAAVAFLGVAGAAGQGTFALGFMVLPQAFAKMGSSVVFGSLFFLLLTVAAVTSSISMMQVGLSFIEEFMGLKRKMAVVVQGFFTATGTFVVAWY
;
A
#
# COMPACT_ATOMS: atom_id res chain seq x y z
N ARG A 1 -34.62 2.37 9.55
CA ARG A 1 -34.27 1.47 8.42
C ARG A 1 -32.81 1.12 8.64
N GLY A 2 -32.52 -0.16 8.91
CA GLY A 2 -31.26 -0.64 9.46
C GLY A 2 -30.04 -0.36 8.57
N ILE A 3 -28.86 -0.43 9.19
CA ILE A 3 -27.52 -0.28 8.66
C ILE A 3 -27.33 -1.04 7.35
N SER A 4 -27.98 -2.19 7.19
CA SER A 4 -27.79 -3.13 6.08
C SER A 4 -28.18 -2.59 4.70
N ARG A 5 -29.22 -1.75 4.57
CA ARG A 5 -29.67 -1.34 3.23
C ARG A 5 -29.02 -0.05 2.71
N GLY A 6 -28.64 0.88 3.59
CA GLY A 6 -28.02 2.15 3.18
C GLY A 6 -26.52 1.99 2.93
N ASN A 7 -25.82 1.45 3.91
CA ASN A 7 -24.37 1.23 3.85
C ASN A 7 -23.99 0.20 2.77
N GLU A 8 -24.74 -0.90 2.66
CA GLU A 8 -24.48 -1.94 1.67
C GLU A 8 -24.61 -1.41 0.24
N ARG A 9 -25.66 -0.61 -0.06
CA ARG A 9 -25.85 -0.03 -1.39
C ARG A 9 -24.76 1.00 -1.70
N LEU A 10 -24.43 1.86 -0.73
CA LEU A 10 -23.36 2.85 -0.88
C LEU A 10 -22.02 2.16 -1.10
N SER A 11 -21.65 1.20 -0.26
CA SER A 11 -20.38 0.47 -0.37
C SER A 11 -20.24 -0.24 -1.72
N ARG A 12 -21.30 -0.84 -2.24
CA ARG A 12 -21.27 -1.54 -3.53
C ARG A 12 -20.89 -0.60 -4.68
N TRP A 13 -21.50 0.59 -4.76
CA TRP A 13 -21.19 1.56 -5.81
C TRP A 13 -19.82 2.22 -5.61
N VAL A 14 -19.49 2.54 -4.37
CA VAL A 14 -18.22 3.17 -4.03
C VAL A 14 -17.05 2.21 -4.28
N MET A 15 -17.17 0.94 -3.90
CA MET A 15 -16.11 -0.04 -4.16
C MET A 15 -15.89 -0.27 -5.65
N ALA A 16 -16.97 -0.33 -6.46
CA ALA A 16 -16.85 -0.42 -7.91
C ALA A 16 -16.16 0.82 -8.51
N LEU A 17 -16.49 2.01 -8.01
CA LEU A 17 -15.85 3.26 -8.44
C LEU A 17 -14.36 3.30 -8.04
N LEU A 18 -14.03 2.92 -6.81
CA LEU A 18 -12.64 2.84 -6.34
C LEU A 18 -11.81 1.90 -7.20
N LEU A 19 -12.35 0.70 -7.49
CA LEU A 19 -11.67 -0.28 -8.34
C LEU A 19 -11.45 0.27 -9.75
N LEU A 20 -12.46 0.91 -10.34
CA LEU A 20 -12.35 1.50 -11.67
C LEU A 20 -11.27 2.59 -11.72
N ILE A 21 -11.28 3.52 -10.76
CA ILE A 21 -10.27 4.58 -10.70
C ILE A 21 -8.88 3.98 -10.49
N SER A 22 -8.73 3.00 -9.59
CA SER A 22 -7.46 2.33 -9.35
C SER A 22 -6.90 1.66 -10.60
N LEU A 23 -7.75 0.98 -11.38
CA LEU A 23 -7.34 0.34 -12.63
C LEU A 23 -6.94 1.36 -13.71
N VAL A 24 -7.64 2.50 -13.80
CA VAL A 24 -7.28 3.58 -14.73
C VAL A 24 -5.91 4.18 -14.35
N LEU A 25 -5.69 4.43 -13.06
CA LEU A 25 -4.41 4.96 -12.56
C LEU A 25 -3.28 3.95 -12.73
N LEU A 26 -3.51 2.68 -12.43
CA LEU A 26 -2.54 1.61 -12.67
C LEU A 26 -2.16 1.52 -14.14
N GLY A 27 -3.15 1.45 -15.04
CA GLY A 27 -2.90 1.40 -16.48
C GLY A 27 -2.08 2.60 -16.96
N ARG A 28 -2.37 3.80 -16.44
CA ARG A 28 -1.62 5.01 -16.77
C ARG A 28 -0.17 4.95 -16.27
N ILE A 29 0.07 4.46 -15.07
CA ILE A 29 1.42 4.31 -14.51
C ILE A 29 2.23 3.29 -15.32
N LEU A 30 1.65 2.14 -15.62
CA LEU A 30 2.34 1.09 -16.40
C LEU A 30 2.73 1.56 -17.82
N CYS A 31 2.01 2.54 -18.36
CA CYS A 31 2.31 3.12 -19.68
C CYS A 31 3.35 4.26 -19.66
N ILE A 32 3.94 4.62 -18.52
CA ILE A 32 4.92 5.73 -18.45
C ILE A 32 6.27 5.35 -19.09
N GLY A 33 6.67 4.09 -18.92
CA GLY A 33 7.99 3.61 -19.35
C GLY A 33 9.12 4.18 -18.49
N THR A 34 10.05 4.93 -19.13
CA THR A 34 11.15 5.62 -18.45
C THR A 34 10.85 7.12 -18.40
N PRO A 35 10.54 7.68 -17.21
CA PRO A 35 10.13 9.09 -17.08
C PRO A 35 11.24 10.07 -17.44
N ASP A 36 12.49 9.72 -17.14
CA ASP A 36 13.67 10.53 -17.43
C ASP A 36 14.69 9.70 -18.21
N PRO A 37 14.91 10.02 -19.50
CA PRO A 37 15.86 9.33 -20.36
C PRO A 37 17.32 9.40 -19.86
N SER A 38 17.65 10.38 -19.01
CA SER A 38 18.98 10.53 -18.43
C SER A 38 19.31 9.44 -17.40
N TYR A 39 18.29 8.74 -16.91
CA TYR A 39 18.39 7.66 -15.91
C TYR A 39 17.68 6.41 -16.42
N PRO A 40 18.29 5.64 -17.34
CA PRO A 40 17.66 4.47 -17.95
C PRO A 40 17.36 3.34 -16.94
N ASP A 41 18.08 3.33 -15.81
CA ASP A 41 17.86 2.45 -14.66
C ASP A 41 16.60 2.79 -13.85
N ARG A 42 15.97 3.95 -14.11
CA ARG A 42 14.74 4.41 -13.47
C ARG A 42 13.56 4.24 -14.41
N SER A 43 13.02 3.03 -14.46
CA SER A 43 11.90 2.71 -15.33
C SER A 43 10.81 1.94 -14.58
N ILE A 44 9.60 1.93 -15.15
CA ILE A 44 8.50 1.10 -14.64
C ILE A 44 8.86 -0.38 -14.71
N GLU A 45 9.56 -0.80 -15.76
CA GLU A 45 10.03 -2.19 -15.93
C GLU A 45 10.99 -2.59 -14.80
N GLN A 46 11.93 -1.72 -14.46
CA GLN A 46 12.84 -1.93 -13.33
C GLN A 46 12.08 -2.03 -12.00
N GLY A 47 11.05 -1.21 -11.82
CA GLY A 47 10.20 -1.27 -10.64
C GLY A 47 9.37 -2.55 -10.54
N LEU A 48 8.83 -3.03 -11.66
CA LEU A 48 8.16 -4.33 -11.72
C LEU A 48 9.15 -5.48 -11.45
N GLY A 49 10.36 -5.40 -12.00
CA GLY A 49 11.43 -6.34 -11.70
C GLY A 49 11.82 -6.34 -10.23
N TYR A 50 11.91 -5.16 -9.60
CA TYR A 50 12.17 -5.05 -8.16
C TYR A 50 11.09 -5.73 -7.31
N MET A 51 9.83 -5.62 -7.71
CA MET A 51 8.70 -6.21 -6.99
C MET A 51 8.57 -7.72 -7.24
N TRP A 52 8.64 -8.16 -8.49
CA TRP A 52 8.22 -9.51 -8.88
C TRP A 52 9.35 -10.45 -9.28
N ASN A 53 10.55 -9.94 -9.57
CA ASN A 53 11.64 -10.83 -9.99
C ASN A 53 12.17 -11.62 -8.78
N PRO A 54 12.03 -12.96 -8.78
CA PRO A 54 12.46 -13.79 -7.67
C PRO A 54 13.99 -13.92 -7.56
N GLY A 55 14.71 -13.72 -8.66
CA GLY A 55 16.17 -13.73 -8.70
C GLY A 55 16.70 -12.34 -9.08
N LYS A 56 17.22 -11.59 -8.14
CA LYS A 56 17.76 -10.24 -8.34
C LYS A 56 19.06 -10.05 -7.57
N VAL A 57 19.94 -9.23 -8.13
CA VAL A 57 21.16 -8.81 -7.45
C VAL A 57 20.99 -7.38 -6.97
N LEU A 58 21.10 -7.20 -5.67
CA LEU A 58 21.05 -5.90 -5.02
C LEU A 58 22.47 -5.39 -4.80
N VAL A 59 22.70 -4.13 -5.15
CA VAL A 59 23.89 -3.41 -4.73
C VAL A 59 23.56 -2.71 -3.43
N GLU A 60 24.22 -3.08 -2.37
CA GLU A 60 24.01 -2.49 -1.05
C GLU A 60 25.23 -1.66 -0.66
N GLU A 61 25.01 -0.55 0.00
CA GLU A 61 26.02 0.34 0.54
C GLU A 61 25.90 0.46 2.06
N LEU A 62 27.03 0.42 2.75
CA LEU A 62 27.08 0.54 4.21
C LEU A 62 26.79 1.98 4.62
N ASP A 63 25.69 2.19 5.32
CA ASP A 63 25.40 3.48 5.94
C ASP A 63 26.33 3.69 7.15
N ARG A 64 27.25 4.65 7.05
CA ARG A 64 28.23 4.96 8.10
C ARG A 64 27.59 5.47 9.39
N ASN A 65 26.38 5.96 9.35
CA ASN A 65 25.70 6.50 10.52
C ASN A 65 24.97 5.43 11.33
N SER A 66 24.31 4.48 10.65
CA SER A 66 23.55 3.40 11.30
C SER A 66 24.31 2.08 11.37
N GLY A 67 25.33 1.89 10.54
CA GLY A 67 26.02 0.61 10.41
C GLY A 67 25.24 -0.44 9.61
N ASP A 68 24.10 -0.05 9.03
CA ASP A 68 23.24 -0.95 8.29
C ASP A 68 23.54 -0.91 6.78
N TRP A 69 23.24 -2.02 6.11
CA TRP A 69 23.36 -2.11 4.66
C TRP A 69 22.06 -1.61 4.02
N LYS A 70 22.17 -0.59 3.17
CA LYS A 70 21.04 -0.02 2.44
C LYS A 70 21.14 -0.34 0.95
N THR A 71 20.04 -0.77 0.35
CA THR A 71 19.94 -1.02 -1.09
C THR A 71 20.08 0.29 -1.87
N VAL A 72 21.09 0.35 -2.76
CA VAL A 72 21.36 1.53 -3.61
C VAL A 72 20.84 1.33 -5.03
N SER A 73 21.03 0.14 -5.59
CA SER A 73 20.53 -0.19 -6.92
C SER A 73 20.21 -1.68 -7.04
N MET A 74 19.53 -2.03 -8.12
CA MET A 74 19.25 -3.43 -8.47
C MET A 74 19.78 -3.69 -9.87
N VAL A 75 20.43 -4.81 -10.02
CA VAL A 75 20.86 -5.32 -11.32
C VAL A 75 19.99 -6.52 -11.67
N SER A 76 19.34 -6.45 -12.84
CA SER A 76 18.61 -7.60 -13.35
C SER A 76 19.60 -8.57 -13.99
N ALA A 77 19.49 -9.87 -13.66
CA ALA A 77 20.34 -10.91 -14.22
C ALA A 77 20.29 -11.00 -15.76
N SER A 78 19.28 -10.39 -16.38
CA SER A 78 19.13 -10.34 -17.84
C SER A 78 20.00 -9.26 -18.53
N GLN A 79 20.63 -8.36 -17.77
CA GLN A 79 21.46 -7.27 -18.30
C GLN A 79 22.96 -7.58 -18.09
N ALA A 80 23.55 -8.38 -18.97
CA ALA A 80 24.93 -8.86 -18.82
C ALA A 80 25.97 -7.74 -18.61
N GLY A 81 25.82 -6.59 -19.28
CA GLY A 81 26.76 -5.46 -19.10
C GLY A 81 26.58 -4.69 -17.79
N ALA A 82 25.38 -4.68 -17.22
CA ALA A 82 25.10 -3.99 -15.96
C ALA A 82 25.69 -4.76 -14.76
N MET A 83 25.80 -6.08 -14.86
CA MET A 83 26.44 -6.88 -13.81
C MET A 83 27.93 -6.58 -13.71
N ASP A 84 28.62 -6.53 -14.84
CA ASP A 84 30.07 -6.23 -14.88
C ASP A 84 30.36 -4.83 -14.32
N GLU A 85 29.49 -3.88 -14.60
CA GLU A 85 29.62 -2.53 -14.06
C GLU A 85 29.36 -2.47 -12.56
N ALA A 86 28.34 -3.20 -12.06
CA ALA A 86 28.08 -3.31 -10.64
C ALA A 86 29.24 -3.96 -9.87
N VAL A 87 29.85 -5.01 -10.43
CA VAL A 87 31.05 -5.64 -9.85
C VAL A 87 32.20 -4.64 -9.77
N ARG A 88 32.48 -3.90 -10.84
CA ARG A 88 33.52 -2.85 -10.84
C ARG A 88 33.26 -1.76 -9.80
N GLN A 89 32.01 -1.32 -9.66
CA GLN A 89 31.64 -0.31 -8.65
C GLN A 89 31.86 -0.82 -7.22
N VAL A 90 31.57 -2.09 -6.96
CA VAL A 90 31.85 -2.72 -5.66
C VAL A 90 33.34 -2.83 -5.40
N GLU A 91 34.14 -3.28 -6.37
CA GLU A 91 35.59 -3.38 -6.26
C GLU A 91 36.24 -2.00 -6.00
N MET A 92 35.78 -0.96 -6.70
CA MET A 92 36.29 0.41 -6.51
C MET A 92 35.85 1.04 -5.17
N SER A 93 34.82 0.52 -4.54
CA SER A 93 34.26 1.08 -3.31
C SER A 93 35.08 0.80 -2.05
N GLY A 94 36.11 -0.02 -2.13
CA GLY A 94 36.99 -0.35 -0.98
C GLY A 94 36.26 -1.02 0.19
N GLY A 95 35.22 -1.82 -0.11
CA GLY A 95 34.44 -2.56 0.90
C GLY A 95 33.24 -1.82 1.50
N THR A 96 32.93 -0.64 1.00
CA THR A 96 31.70 0.09 1.43
C THR A 96 30.45 -0.36 0.67
N ARG A 97 30.60 -1.12 -0.39
CA ARG A 97 29.52 -1.72 -1.18
C ARG A 97 29.66 -3.23 -1.27
N ARG A 98 28.54 -3.91 -1.37
CA ARG A 98 28.49 -5.36 -1.63
C ARG A 98 27.40 -5.70 -2.62
N LEU A 99 27.55 -6.84 -3.29
CA LEU A 99 26.50 -7.46 -4.07
C LEU A 99 25.83 -8.52 -3.22
N THR A 100 24.51 -8.40 -3.13
CA THR A 100 23.68 -9.40 -2.44
C THR A 100 22.75 -10.03 -3.46
N GLU A 101 22.99 -11.29 -3.77
CA GLU A 101 22.08 -12.05 -4.61
C GLU A 101 20.90 -12.51 -3.76
N VAL A 102 19.70 -12.11 -4.17
CA VAL A 102 18.45 -12.51 -3.52
C VAL A 102 17.79 -13.56 -4.37
N THR A 103 17.67 -14.77 -3.84
CA THR A 103 16.95 -15.86 -4.49
C THR A 103 15.59 -16.08 -3.83
N LEU A 104 14.69 -16.77 -4.55
CA LEU A 104 13.38 -17.13 -4.01
C LEU A 104 13.49 -17.96 -2.72
N TRP A 105 14.52 -18.83 -2.65
CA TRP A 105 14.76 -19.67 -1.49
C TRP A 105 15.21 -18.89 -0.25
N ASP A 106 15.98 -17.81 -0.46
CA ASP A 106 16.39 -16.92 0.64
C ASP A 106 15.20 -16.17 1.20
N GLY A 107 14.31 -15.67 0.33
CA GLY A 107 13.05 -15.07 0.74
C GLY A 107 12.17 -16.05 1.54
N LEU A 108 12.00 -17.28 1.06
CA LEU A 108 11.17 -18.29 1.74
C LEU A 108 11.72 -18.73 3.11
N LYS A 109 13.05 -18.68 3.31
CA LYS A 109 13.70 -19.02 4.58
C LYS A 109 13.74 -17.83 5.56
N ASN A 110 13.47 -16.62 5.10
CA ASN A 110 13.56 -15.43 5.93
C ASN A 110 12.32 -15.32 6.82
N ILE A 111 12.48 -15.62 8.11
CA ILE A 111 11.40 -15.56 9.09
C ILE A 111 10.88 -14.12 9.29
N GLU A 112 11.74 -13.11 9.18
CA GLU A 112 11.34 -11.71 9.32
C GLU A 112 10.40 -11.28 8.19
N LEU A 113 10.65 -11.78 6.97
CA LEU A 113 9.76 -11.56 5.82
C LEU A 113 8.36 -12.13 6.09
N TRP A 114 8.29 -13.35 6.65
CA TRP A 114 7.00 -13.98 6.99
C TRP A 114 6.25 -13.25 8.09
N ILE A 115 6.97 -12.77 9.12
CA ILE A 115 6.38 -11.98 10.20
C ILE A 115 5.85 -10.65 9.65
N ALA A 116 6.63 -9.96 8.81
CA ALA A 116 6.22 -8.71 8.19
C ALA A 116 5.01 -8.90 7.27
N ALA A 117 5.01 -9.95 6.43
CA ALA A 117 3.89 -10.27 5.55
C ALA A 117 2.62 -10.62 6.35
N ALA A 118 2.73 -11.45 7.39
CA ALA A 118 1.61 -11.76 8.26
C ALA A 118 1.08 -10.50 8.96
N GLY A 119 1.96 -9.65 9.49
CA GLY A 119 1.59 -8.37 10.10
C GLY A 119 0.82 -7.47 9.15
N GLN A 120 1.26 -7.39 7.89
CA GLN A 120 0.58 -6.61 6.85
C GLN A 120 -0.82 -7.15 6.55
N VAL A 121 -0.97 -8.46 6.37
CA VAL A 121 -2.28 -9.11 6.15
C VAL A 121 -3.22 -8.89 7.34
N PHE A 122 -2.74 -9.04 8.57
CA PHE A 122 -3.54 -8.75 9.76
C PHE A 122 -3.99 -7.29 9.84
N LEU A 123 -3.10 -6.37 9.49
CA LEU A 123 -3.40 -4.93 9.51
C LEU A 123 -4.43 -4.57 8.43
N SER A 124 -4.23 -5.04 7.19
CA SER A 124 -5.10 -4.69 6.06
C SER A 124 -6.50 -5.30 6.19
N LEU A 125 -6.61 -6.50 6.73
CA LEU A 125 -7.89 -7.13 7.07
C LEU A 125 -8.50 -6.61 8.37
N SER A 126 -7.83 -5.67 9.06
CA SER A 126 -8.29 -5.10 10.33
C SER A 126 -8.55 -6.16 11.41
N VAL A 127 -7.76 -7.21 11.44
CA VAL A 127 -7.83 -8.26 12.48
C VAL A 127 -7.40 -7.65 13.83
N GLY A 128 -8.15 -7.90 14.87
CA GLY A 128 -7.88 -7.37 16.22
C GLY A 128 -8.46 -5.99 16.52
N THR A 129 -8.96 -5.25 15.53
CA THR A 129 -9.58 -3.93 15.74
C THR A 129 -11.06 -3.99 16.17
N GLY A 130 -11.63 -5.18 16.26
CA GLY A 130 -13.06 -5.37 16.55
C GLY A 130 -13.99 -5.24 15.34
N LEU A 131 -13.47 -4.79 14.17
CA LEU A 131 -14.26 -4.65 12.96
C LEU A 131 -14.88 -5.96 12.51
N ILE A 132 -14.10 -7.02 12.43
CA ILE A 132 -14.57 -8.35 12.00
C ILE A 132 -15.66 -8.85 12.94
N LEU A 133 -15.48 -8.71 14.25
CA LEU A 133 -16.48 -9.13 15.25
C LEU A 133 -17.78 -8.34 15.09
N THR A 134 -17.67 -7.02 14.92
CA THR A 134 -18.83 -6.15 14.72
C THR A 134 -19.59 -6.53 13.44
N TYR A 135 -18.90 -6.72 12.32
CA TYR A 135 -19.57 -7.14 11.08
C TYR A 135 -20.11 -8.57 11.14
N ALA A 136 -19.41 -9.49 11.81
CA ALA A 136 -19.90 -10.86 12.02
C ALA A 136 -21.24 -10.91 12.78
N SER A 137 -21.50 -9.95 13.67
CA SER A 137 -22.77 -9.87 14.40
C SER A 137 -23.98 -9.59 13.50
N TYR A 138 -23.75 -9.04 12.30
CA TYR A 138 -24.80 -8.74 11.31
C TYR A 138 -25.00 -9.85 10.27
N VAL A 139 -24.17 -10.87 10.27
CA VAL A 139 -24.25 -12.00 9.31
C VAL A 139 -25.47 -12.88 9.66
N LYS A 140 -26.24 -13.24 8.65
CA LYS A 140 -27.41 -14.09 8.83
C LYS A 140 -27.00 -15.57 9.01
N LYS A 141 -27.78 -16.32 9.79
CA LYS A 141 -27.51 -17.74 10.11
C LYS A 141 -27.35 -18.68 8.90
N LYS A 142 -27.83 -18.26 7.72
CA LYS A 142 -27.78 -19.06 6.47
C LYS A 142 -26.63 -18.66 5.54
N GLU A 143 -25.84 -17.67 5.88
CA GLU A 143 -24.72 -17.20 5.06
C GLU A 143 -23.48 -18.06 5.32
N ASP A 144 -22.76 -18.38 4.25
CA ASP A 144 -21.47 -19.08 4.32
C ASP A 144 -20.37 -18.11 4.75
N ILE A 145 -19.99 -18.19 6.02
CA ILE A 145 -18.99 -17.34 6.65
C ILE A 145 -17.59 -17.64 6.08
N ALA A 146 -17.30 -18.92 5.83
CA ALA A 146 -15.98 -19.33 5.34
C ALA A 146 -15.75 -18.80 3.92
N LEU A 147 -16.71 -18.97 3.02
CA LEU A 147 -16.64 -18.46 1.67
C LEU A 147 -16.55 -16.93 1.63
N SER A 148 -17.36 -16.26 2.44
CA SER A 148 -17.37 -14.79 2.54
C SER A 148 -16.04 -14.25 3.06
N GLY A 149 -15.49 -14.86 4.11
CA GLY A 149 -14.19 -14.47 4.69
C GLY A 149 -13.03 -14.71 3.72
N PHE A 150 -13.00 -15.88 3.07
CA PHE A 150 -11.97 -16.19 2.09
C PHE A 150 -12.01 -15.27 0.87
N SER A 151 -13.23 -14.99 0.37
CA SER A 151 -13.40 -14.06 -0.76
C SER A 151 -12.97 -12.64 -0.40
N ALA A 152 -13.27 -12.18 0.82
CA ALA A 152 -12.84 -10.87 1.29
C ALA A 152 -11.31 -10.78 1.40
N ALA A 153 -10.66 -11.79 1.99
CA ALA A 153 -9.21 -11.85 2.10
C ALA A 153 -8.53 -11.89 0.72
N ALA A 154 -8.99 -12.76 -0.19
CA ALA A 154 -8.43 -12.84 -1.53
C ALA A 154 -8.60 -11.54 -2.32
N SER A 155 -9.78 -10.90 -2.22
CA SER A 155 -10.02 -9.61 -2.86
C SER A 155 -9.14 -8.50 -2.29
N ASN A 156 -8.89 -8.51 -0.98
CA ASN A 156 -7.98 -7.58 -0.32
C ASN A 156 -6.57 -7.70 -0.91
N GLU A 157 -6.02 -8.91 -0.97
CA GLU A 157 -4.68 -9.16 -1.50
C GLU A 157 -4.55 -8.75 -2.98
N VAL A 158 -5.56 -9.05 -3.80
CA VAL A 158 -5.57 -8.61 -5.21
C VAL A 158 -5.56 -7.08 -5.32
N CYS A 159 -6.33 -6.38 -4.49
CA CYS A 159 -6.36 -4.92 -4.51
C CYS A 159 -5.07 -4.32 -3.92
N GLU A 160 -4.55 -4.88 -2.84
CA GLU A 160 -3.39 -4.35 -2.13
C GLU A 160 -2.09 -4.62 -2.88
N VAL A 161 -1.80 -5.87 -3.18
CA VAL A 161 -0.55 -6.27 -3.84
C VAL A 161 -0.67 -6.12 -5.36
N GLY A 162 -1.77 -6.63 -5.94
CA GLY A 162 -1.97 -6.64 -7.40
C GLY A 162 -2.20 -5.26 -7.98
N ILE A 163 -3.03 -4.42 -7.38
CA ILE A 163 -3.36 -3.10 -7.94
C ILE A 163 -2.51 -2.01 -7.30
N ALA A 164 -2.60 -1.81 -5.99
CA ALA A 164 -1.91 -0.72 -5.31
C ALA A 164 -0.39 -0.91 -5.29
N GLY A 165 0.11 -2.13 -5.03
CA GLY A 165 1.53 -2.46 -5.07
C GLY A 165 2.14 -2.25 -6.45
N MET A 166 1.49 -2.77 -7.51
CA MET A 166 1.93 -2.57 -8.90
C MET A 166 1.83 -1.12 -9.38
N MET A 167 1.01 -0.29 -8.74
CA MET A 167 0.96 1.13 -9.00
C MET A 167 2.08 1.88 -8.27
N THR A 168 2.30 1.56 -7.00
CA THR A 168 3.13 2.36 -6.09
C THR A 168 4.61 2.05 -6.23
N VAL A 169 4.99 0.76 -6.19
CA VAL A 169 6.41 0.35 -6.20
C VAL A 169 7.08 0.68 -7.54
N PRO A 170 6.50 0.33 -8.71
CA PRO A 170 7.11 0.71 -9.98
C PRO A 170 7.19 2.22 -10.19
N ALA A 171 6.17 2.99 -9.76
CA ALA A 171 6.24 4.44 -9.80
C ALA A 171 7.37 4.97 -8.92
N ALA A 172 7.52 4.47 -7.69
CA ALA A 172 8.59 4.89 -6.80
C ALA A 172 9.98 4.64 -7.40
N VAL A 173 10.22 3.46 -7.96
CA VAL A 173 11.49 3.12 -8.62
C VAL A 173 11.72 4.00 -9.85
N ALA A 174 10.70 4.22 -10.68
CA ALA A 174 10.82 5.04 -11.88
C ALA A 174 11.13 6.52 -11.59
N PHE A 175 10.65 7.07 -10.47
CA PHE A 175 10.86 8.48 -10.13
C PHE A 175 12.00 8.73 -9.14
N LEU A 176 12.27 7.80 -8.23
CA LEU A 176 13.27 7.94 -7.17
C LEU A 176 14.49 7.01 -7.34
N GLY A 177 14.39 6.01 -8.22
CA GLY A 177 15.32 4.89 -8.26
C GLY A 177 15.07 3.89 -7.13
N VAL A 178 15.77 2.74 -7.17
CA VAL A 178 15.61 1.67 -6.18
C VAL A 178 15.97 2.12 -4.77
N ALA A 179 17.06 2.86 -4.61
CA ALA A 179 17.50 3.41 -3.31
C ALA A 179 16.44 4.33 -2.69
N GLY A 180 15.91 5.25 -3.49
CA GLY A 180 14.87 6.16 -3.06
C GLY A 180 13.58 5.44 -2.70
N ALA A 181 13.18 4.46 -3.48
CA ALA A 181 11.99 3.66 -3.23
C ALA A 181 12.10 2.81 -1.96
N ALA A 182 13.24 2.11 -1.77
CA ALA A 182 13.51 1.26 -0.61
C ALA A 182 13.56 2.04 0.72
N GLY A 183 14.01 3.30 0.68
CA GLY A 183 14.10 4.17 1.86
C GLY A 183 12.79 4.85 2.27
N GLN A 184 11.71 4.74 1.48
CA GLN A 184 10.44 5.41 1.77
C GLN A 184 9.49 4.52 2.58
N GLY A 185 8.88 5.11 3.61
CA GLY A 185 7.75 4.48 4.29
C GLY A 185 6.46 4.59 3.45
N THR A 186 5.46 3.82 3.83
CA THR A 186 4.15 3.74 3.13
C THR A 186 3.49 5.11 2.94
N PHE A 187 3.57 5.97 3.96
CA PHE A 187 3.01 7.33 3.89
C PHE A 187 3.70 8.18 2.82
N ALA A 188 5.02 8.16 2.77
CA ALA A 188 5.79 8.92 1.79
C ALA A 188 5.53 8.41 0.36
N LEU A 189 5.44 7.10 0.16
CA LEU A 189 5.09 6.51 -1.14
C LEU A 189 3.72 6.99 -1.63
N GLY A 190 2.69 6.98 -0.78
CA GLY A 190 1.34 7.38 -1.15
C GLY A 190 1.15 8.89 -1.31
N PHE A 191 1.70 9.71 -0.41
CA PHE A 191 1.41 11.14 -0.34
C PHE A 191 2.48 12.05 -0.94
N MET A 192 3.69 11.53 -1.18
CA MET A 192 4.77 12.31 -1.78
C MET A 192 5.14 11.79 -3.17
N VAL A 193 5.38 10.49 -3.29
CA VAL A 193 5.89 9.90 -4.54
C VAL A 193 4.83 9.84 -5.63
N LEU A 194 3.66 9.27 -5.34
CA LEU A 194 2.59 9.16 -6.33
C LEU A 194 2.08 10.52 -6.84
N PRO A 195 1.82 11.53 -5.99
CA PRO A 195 1.49 12.87 -6.49
C PRO A 195 2.56 13.49 -7.38
N GLN A 196 3.85 13.32 -7.03
CA GLN A 196 4.95 13.78 -7.90
C GLN A 196 5.01 13.04 -9.23
N ALA A 197 4.76 11.73 -9.21
CA ALA A 197 4.66 10.93 -10.42
C ALA A 197 3.54 11.45 -11.33
N PHE A 198 2.35 11.68 -10.80
CA PHE A 198 1.24 12.24 -11.57
C PHE A 198 1.50 13.66 -12.05
N ALA A 199 2.19 14.50 -11.26
CA ALA A 199 2.55 15.86 -11.65
C ALA A 199 3.49 15.91 -12.87
N LYS A 200 4.35 14.92 -13.04
CA LYS A 200 5.28 14.79 -14.18
C LYS A 200 4.67 14.13 -15.42
N MET A 201 3.45 13.60 -15.32
CA MET A 201 2.76 12.99 -16.46
C MET A 201 2.04 14.02 -17.31
N GLY A 202 1.89 13.74 -18.60
CA GLY A 202 0.90 14.44 -19.45
C GLY A 202 -0.50 14.29 -18.84
N SER A 203 -1.28 15.38 -18.86
CA SER A 203 -2.61 15.46 -18.22
C SER A 203 -2.57 15.30 -16.68
N SER A 204 -1.54 15.85 -16.05
CA SER A 204 -1.31 15.78 -14.60
C SER A 204 -2.52 16.17 -13.75
N VAL A 205 -3.28 17.18 -14.16
CA VAL A 205 -4.49 17.63 -13.46
C VAL A 205 -5.53 16.53 -13.38
N VAL A 206 -5.76 15.77 -14.45
CA VAL A 206 -6.77 14.70 -14.49
C VAL A 206 -6.35 13.54 -13.60
N PHE A 207 -5.15 13.02 -13.78
CA PHE A 207 -4.67 11.86 -13.01
C PHE A 207 -4.42 12.19 -11.55
N GLY A 208 -3.90 13.38 -11.25
CA GLY A 208 -3.76 13.86 -9.88
C GLY A 208 -5.12 14.02 -9.18
N SER A 209 -6.11 14.61 -9.86
CA SER A 209 -7.47 14.74 -9.30
C SER A 209 -8.13 13.38 -9.07
N LEU A 210 -7.99 12.43 -9.99
CA LEU A 210 -8.49 11.07 -9.83
C LEU A 210 -7.83 10.37 -8.64
N PHE A 211 -6.52 10.54 -8.46
CA PHE A 211 -5.79 9.97 -7.33
C PHE A 211 -6.28 10.53 -5.99
N PHE A 212 -6.41 11.85 -5.87
CA PHE A 212 -6.91 12.45 -4.62
C PHE A 212 -8.39 12.15 -4.38
N LEU A 213 -9.19 12.01 -5.43
CA LEU A 213 -10.57 11.53 -5.33
C LEU A 213 -10.59 10.09 -4.80
N LEU A 214 -9.75 9.21 -5.34
CA LEU A 214 -9.57 7.83 -4.87
C LEU A 214 -9.26 7.81 -3.37
N LEU A 215 -8.23 8.55 -2.94
CA LEU A 215 -7.84 8.64 -1.53
C LEU A 215 -8.96 9.16 -0.63
N THR A 216 -9.65 10.23 -1.06
CA THR A 216 -10.73 10.82 -0.29
C THR A 216 -11.89 9.84 -0.11
N VAL A 217 -12.32 9.18 -1.17
CA VAL A 217 -13.41 8.22 -1.12
C VAL A 217 -13.02 6.99 -0.30
N ALA A 218 -11.79 6.49 -0.43
CA ALA A 218 -11.26 5.40 0.38
C ALA A 218 -11.21 5.78 1.87
N ALA A 219 -10.71 6.97 2.20
CA ALA A 219 -10.64 7.46 3.57
C ALA A 219 -12.03 7.60 4.22
N VAL A 220 -13.01 8.14 3.48
CA VAL A 220 -14.39 8.28 3.97
C VAL A 220 -15.01 6.91 4.24
N THR A 221 -14.86 5.94 3.34
CA THR A 221 -15.42 4.60 3.52
C THR A 221 -14.78 3.86 4.68
N SER A 222 -13.46 3.96 4.84
CA SER A 222 -12.72 3.39 5.98
C SER A 222 -13.15 4.03 7.30
N SER A 223 -13.28 5.35 7.33
CA SER A 223 -13.75 6.08 8.53
C SER A 223 -15.14 5.65 8.96
N ILE A 224 -16.08 5.51 8.02
CA ILE A 224 -17.44 5.02 8.30
C ILE A 224 -17.41 3.61 8.90
N SER A 225 -16.56 2.74 8.36
CA SER A 225 -16.42 1.38 8.84
C SER A 225 -15.82 1.32 10.26
N MET A 226 -14.77 2.10 10.54
CA MET A 226 -14.14 2.17 11.86
C MET A 226 -15.09 2.75 12.91
N MET A 227 -15.86 3.78 12.55
CA MET A 227 -16.86 4.38 13.45
C MET A 227 -17.95 3.38 13.85
N GLN A 228 -18.23 2.36 13.04
CA GLN A 228 -19.27 1.37 13.35
C GLN A 228 -18.95 0.56 14.61
N VAL A 229 -17.66 0.27 14.87
CA VAL A 229 -17.24 -0.44 16.09
C VAL A 229 -17.55 0.39 17.33
N GLY A 230 -17.14 1.66 17.31
CA GLY A 230 -17.42 2.59 18.42
C GLY A 230 -18.92 2.81 18.63
N LEU A 231 -19.68 2.94 17.55
CA LEU A 231 -21.14 3.07 17.63
C LEU A 231 -21.80 1.85 18.28
N SER A 232 -21.41 0.64 17.87
CA SER A 232 -21.95 -0.59 18.45
C SER A 232 -21.63 -0.70 19.95
N PHE A 233 -20.41 -0.32 20.33
CA PHE A 233 -19.99 -0.30 21.73
C PHE A 233 -20.82 0.70 22.55
N ILE A 234 -21.01 1.93 22.05
CA ILE A 234 -21.81 2.97 22.74
C ILE A 234 -23.26 2.55 22.85
N GLU A 235 -23.86 1.98 21.79
CA GLU A 235 -25.24 1.50 21.80
C GLU A 235 -25.42 0.38 22.86
N GLU A 236 -24.50 -0.57 22.93
CA GLU A 236 -24.59 -1.71 23.83
C GLU A 236 -24.25 -1.35 25.29
N PHE A 237 -23.13 -0.63 25.50
CA PHE A 237 -22.64 -0.30 26.83
C PHE A 237 -23.47 0.79 27.52
N MET A 238 -23.85 1.84 26.79
CA MET A 238 -24.60 2.98 27.33
C MET A 238 -26.10 2.87 27.13
N GLY A 239 -26.59 1.86 26.42
CA GLY A 239 -28.01 1.69 26.12
C GLY A 239 -28.61 2.83 25.29
N LEU A 240 -27.79 3.58 24.56
CA LEU A 240 -28.22 4.76 23.82
C LEU A 240 -28.87 4.38 22.51
N LYS A 241 -29.87 5.16 22.11
CA LYS A 241 -30.47 5.07 20.78
C LYS A 241 -29.41 5.50 19.73
N ARG A 242 -29.38 4.85 18.58
CA ARG A 242 -28.41 5.09 17.49
C ARG A 242 -28.14 6.57 17.18
N LYS A 243 -29.18 7.42 17.16
CA LYS A 243 -28.98 8.85 16.89
C LYS A 243 -28.09 9.52 17.94
N MET A 244 -28.29 9.18 19.20
CA MET A 244 -27.47 9.72 20.31
C MET A 244 -26.08 9.15 20.29
N ALA A 245 -25.94 7.83 20.02
CA ALA A 245 -24.63 7.20 19.87
C ALA A 245 -23.79 7.88 18.76
N VAL A 246 -24.39 8.20 17.62
CA VAL A 246 -23.70 8.93 16.54
C VAL A 246 -23.23 10.32 16.98
N VAL A 247 -24.04 11.07 17.73
CA VAL A 247 -23.66 12.39 18.24
C VAL A 247 -22.51 12.28 19.24
N VAL A 248 -22.58 11.34 20.16
CA VAL A 248 -21.52 11.09 21.15
C VAL A 248 -20.22 10.68 20.46
N GLN A 249 -20.29 9.71 19.56
CA GLN A 249 -19.12 9.27 18.77
C GLN A 249 -18.54 10.43 17.95
N GLY A 250 -19.39 11.20 17.28
CA GLY A 250 -18.97 12.35 16.48
C GLY A 250 -18.24 13.41 17.31
N PHE A 251 -18.73 13.68 18.53
CA PHE A 251 -18.07 14.60 19.44
C PHE A 251 -16.68 14.13 19.86
N PHE A 252 -16.55 12.87 20.27
CA PHE A 252 -15.25 12.31 20.63
C PHE A 252 -14.28 12.28 19.44
N THR A 253 -14.76 11.90 18.26
CA THR A 253 -13.93 11.90 17.04
C THR A 253 -13.47 13.30 16.68
N ALA A 254 -14.37 14.31 16.70
CA ALA A 254 -14.03 15.68 16.38
C ALA A 254 -13.01 16.25 17.40
N THR A 255 -13.23 16.00 18.70
CA THR A 255 -12.30 16.44 19.75
C THR A 255 -10.93 15.79 19.59
N GLY A 256 -10.88 14.48 19.36
CA GLY A 256 -9.62 13.77 19.13
C GLY A 256 -8.88 14.27 17.89
N THR A 257 -9.60 14.48 16.78
CA THR A 257 -9.03 15.04 15.55
C THR A 257 -8.47 16.44 15.78
N PHE A 258 -9.20 17.29 16.53
CA PHE A 258 -8.72 18.64 16.86
C PHE A 258 -7.44 18.61 17.69
N VAL A 259 -7.36 17.74 18.69
CA VAL A 259 -6.15 17.56 19.52
C VAL A 259 -4.96 17.12 18.68
N VAL A 260 -5.14 16.11 17.81
CA VAL A 260 -4.07 15.61 16.92
C VAL A 260 -3.65 16.66 15.89
N ALA A 261 -4.58 17.47 15.39
CA ALA A 261 -4.26 18.52 14.42
C ALA A 261 -3.56 19.73 15.04
N TRP A 262 -3.74 19.94 16.36
CA TRP A 262 -3.11 21.04 17.09
C TRP A 262 -1.64 20.73 17.51
N TYR A 263 -1.31 19.46 17.70
CA TYR A 263 0.03 18.99 18.02
C TYR A 263 0.84 18.64 16.77
#